data_fbebf15e61f16d3ab8b8b48ea14bc50e
#
_entry.id   fbebf15e61f16d3ab8b8b48ea14bc50e
#
_cell.length_a   1.000
_cell.length_b   1.000
_cell.length_c   1.000
_cell.angle_alpha   90.00
_cell.angle_beta   90.00
_cell.angle_gamma   90.00
#
_symmetry.space_group_name_H-M   'P 1'
#
loop_
_entity.id
_entity.type
_entity.pdbx_description
1 polymer ?
#
loop_
_entity_poly.entity_id
_entity_poly.type
_entity_poly.pdbx_seq_one_letter_code
_entity_poly.pdbx_strand_id
1 'polypeptide(L)'
;MNKIKRIGLSMMLIFLWTVSGCGSNAPEEKAETIVPQEAYTVVNDNIPTFSESEMNTDSYETYSELDELGRCGVATANIGTDLMPTEKRDSIGAVKPSGWHTVKYDCVDGKYLYNRCHLIGFQLTAENANPENLITGTRYLNVEGMLPFENMVADYIKETNNHVLYRVTPVYEG
;
A
#
# COMPACT_ATOMS: atom_id res chain seq x y z
N MET A 1 -47.09 48.01 -52.28
CA MET A 1 -48.28 47.99 -51.43
C MET A 1 -47.86 47.62 -50.03
N ASN A 2 -47.70 48.65 -49.18
CA ASN A 2 -47.15 48.47 -47.78
C ASN A 2 -48.24 48.18 -46.81
N LYS A 3 -48.08 47.14 -45.98
CA LYS A 3 -48.93 46.91 -44.81
C LYS A 3 -48.08 47.04 -43.57
N ILE A 4 -48.29 48.15 -42.87
CA ILE A 4 -47.76 48.45 -41.54
C ILE A 4 -48.56 47.65 -40.54
N LYS A 5 -47.92 46.81 -39.71
CA LYS A 5 -48.50 46.15 -38.55
C LYS A 5 -48.07 46.91 -37.28
N ARG A 6 -49.12 47.33 -36.54
CA ARG A 6 -49.00 48.05 -35.26
C ARG A 6 -48.45 47.13 -34.19
N ILE A 7 -47.49 47.62 -33.44
CA ILE A 7 -46.93 46.98 -32.27
C ILE A 7 -47.76 47.44 -31.08
N GLY A 8 -48.43 46.49 -30.39
CA GLY A 8 -49.09 46.71 -29.12
C GLY A 8 -48.12 46.62 -27.97
N LEU A 9 -48.02 47.75 -27.24
CA LEU A 9 -47.24 47.86 -26.02
C LEU A 9 -48.03 47.20 -24.86
N SER A 10 -47.59 46.01 -24.40
CA SER A 10 -48.13 45.35 -23.22
C SER A 10 -47.25 45.72 -22.02
N MET A 11 -47.85 46.50 -21.09
CA MET A 11 -47.23 46.94 -19.87
C MET A 11 -47.28 45.80 -18.84
N MET A 12 -46.17 45.14 -18.60
CA MET A 12 -46.06 44.05 -17.63
C MET A 12 -45.65 44.62 -16.27
N LEU A 13 -46.58 44.56 -15.34
CA LEU A 13 -46.35 44.87 -13.93
C LEU A 13 -45.42 43.84 -13.28
N ILE A 14 -44.22 44.27 -12.91
CA ILE A 14 -43.28 43.45 -12.15
C ILE A 14 -43.63 43.55 -10.66
N PHE A 15 -44.15 42.43 -10.10
CA PHE A 15 -44.31 42.29 -8.65
C PHE A 15 -42.94 41.91 -8.04
N LEU A 16 -42.35 42.86 -7.29
CA LEU A 16 -41.16 42.60 -6.49
C LEU A 16 -41.56 41.80 -5.25
N TRP A 17 -41.25 40.49 -5.25
CA TRP A 17 -41.25 39.71 -4.01
C TRP A 17 -39.87 39.82 -3.35
N THR A 18 -39.81 40.53 -2.22
CA THR A 18 -38.66 40.51 -1.34
C THR A 18 -38.70 39.22 -0.53
N VAL A 19 -37.91 38.25 -0.95
CA VAL A 19 -37.65 37.03 -0.14
C VAL A 19 -36.56 37.43 0.86
N SER A 20 -36.94 37.62 2.13
CA SER A 20 -35.98 37.66 3.24
C SER A 20 -35.42 36.23 3.44
N GLY A 21 -34.29 35.93 2.81
CA GLY A 21 -33.54 34.75 3.06
C GLY A 21 -32.80 34.86 4.39
N CYS A 22 -33.23 34.12 5.41
CA CYS A 22 -32.37 33.81 6.56
C CYS A 22 -31.15 33.07 6.06
N GLY A 23 -30.00 33.71 6.01
CA GLY A 23 -28.71 33.06 5.77
C GLY A 23 -28.35 32.18 6.96
N SER A 24 -28.54 30.89 6.84
CA SER A 24 -27.88 29.91 7.69
C SER A 24 -26.42 29.81 7.20
N ASN A 25 -25.50 30.47 7.91
CA ASN A 25 -24.08 30.21 7.77
C ASN A 25 -23.81 28.81 8.29
N ALA A 26 -23.91 27.78 7.44
CA ALA A 26 -23.28 26.52 7.70
C ALA A 26 -21.76 26.77 7.68
N PRO A 27 -20.99 26.29 8.67
CA PRO A 27 -19.54 26.41 8.61
C PRO A 27 -19.07 25.67 7.36
N GLU A 28 -18.36 26.39 6.52
CA GLU A 28 -17.65 25.81 5.37
C GLU A 28 -16.59 24.89 5.96
N GLU A 29 -16.85 23.58 5.93
CA GLU A 29 -15.89 22.56 6.31
C GLU A 29 -14.74 22.67 5.31
N LYS A 30 -13.64 23.30 5.74
CA LYS A 30 -12.42 23.33 4.95
C LYS A 30 -12.01 21.89 4.71
N ALA A 31 -12.12 21.44 3.48
CA ALA A 31 -11.53 20.19 3.06
C ALA A 31 -10.04 20.22 3.44
N GLU A 32 -9.67 19.45 4.46
CA GLU A 32 -8.26 19.27 4.79
C GLU A 32 -7.58 18.73 3.53
N THR A 33 -6.59 19.48 3.05
CA THR A 33 -5.75 19.03 1.95
C THR A 33 -4.98 17.83 2.48
N ILE A 34 -5.42 16.62 2.12
CA ILE A 34 -4.67 15.39 2.42
C ILE A 34 -3.37 15.50 1.63
N VAL A 35 -2.28 15.85 2.33
CA VAL A 35 -0.94 15.76 1.77
C VAL A 35 -0.67 14.26 1.60
N PRO A 36 -0.33 13.78 0.39
CA PRO A 36 0.05 12.39 0.21
C PRO A 36 1.20 12.08 1.16
N GLN A 37 0.97 11.19 2.13
CA GLN A 37 2.01 10.73 3.01
C GLN A 37 2.84 9.70 2.23
N GLU A 38 4.17 9.84 2.27
CA GLU A 38 5.07 8.83 1.73
C GLU A 38 4.73 7.45 2.34
N ALA A 39 4.80 6.41 1.51
CA ALA A 39 4.49 5.04 1.95
C ALA A 39 5.53 4.48 2.92
N TYR A 40 6.65 5.17 3.09
CA TYR A 40 7.77 4.81 3.96
C TYR A 40 8.49 6.06 4.46
N THR A 41 9.33 5.89 5.46
CA THR A 41 10.25 6.92 5.96
C THR A 41 11.67 6.37 6.03
N VAL A 42 12.64 7.22 5.78
CA VAL A 42 14.06 6.88 5.96
C VAL A 42 14.37 6.83 7.46
N VAL A 43 15.03 5.77 7.90
CA VAL A 43 15.55 5.61 9.27
C VAL A 43 17.06 5.45 9.22
N ASN A 44 17.75 5.86 10.29
CA ASN A 44 19.21 5.73 10.44
C ASN A 44 20.00 6.25 9.23
N ASP A 45 19.57 7.37 8.65
CA ASP A 45 20.17 7.98 7.47
C ASP A 45 20.35 7.00 6.28
N ASN A 46 19.48 6.03 6.18
CA ASN A 46 19.50 4.96 5.19
C ASN A 46 20.72 4.04 5.29
N ILE A 47 21.31 3.93 6.49
CA ILE A 47 22.46 3.06 6.76
C ILE A 47 21.95 1.75 7.39
N PRO A 48 22.12 0.59 6.73
CA PRO A 48 21.73 -0.71 7.28
C PRO A 48 22.52 -1.06 8.56
N THR A 49 21.88 -1.79 9.47
CA THR A 49 22.47 -2.20 10.76
C THR A 49 22.86 -3.69 10.76
N PHE A 50 23.58 -4.13 9.73
CA PHE A 50 24.14 -5.49 9.68
C PHE A 50 25.55 -5.51 10.31
N SER A 51 25.86 -6.60 11.00
CA SER A 51 27.20 -6.86 11.51
C SER A 51 28.13 -7.36 10.38
N GLU A 52 29.44 -7.23 10.55
CA GLU A 52 30.41 -7.76 9.58
C GLU A 52 30.26 -9.28 9.38
N SER A 53 29.89 -10.03 10.43
CA SER A 53 29.68 -11.48 10.35
C SER A 53 28.46 -11.88 9.53
N GLU A 54 27.48 -10.99 9.36
CA GLU A 54 26.32 -11.21 8.51
C GLU A 54 26.63 -10.90 7.03
N MET A 55 27.66 -10.09 6.76
CA MET A 55 28.08 -9.69 5.41
C MET A 55 28.95 -10.75 4.75
N ASN A 56 28.33 -11.85 4.32
CA ASN A 56 28.94 -12.94 3.56
C ASN A 56 28.14 -13.20 2.28
N THR A 57 28.58 -14.17 1.47
CA THR A 57 27.94 -14.54 0.20
C THR A 57 27.23 -15.89 0.25
N ASP A 58 27.00 -16.43 1.45
CA ASP A 58 26.27 -17.67 1.61
C ASP A 58 24.77 -17.36 1.58
N SER A 59 24.05 -17.91 0.62
CA SER A 59 22.60 -17.75 0.52
C SER A 59 21.90 -18.44 1.68
N TYR A 60 21.01 -17.72 2.35
CA TYR A 60 20.15 -18.25 3.40
C TYR A 60 18.87 -17.43 3.52
N GLU A 61 17.87 -18.03 4.15
CA GLU A 61 16.69 -17.34 4.67
C GLU A 61 16.32 -17.90 6.04
N THR A 62 15.84 -17.04 6.91
CA THR A 62 15.41 -17.38 8.26
C THR A 62 14.18 -16.58 8.63
N TYR A 63 13.27 -17.23 9.34
CA TYR A 63 12.03 -16.65 9.84
C TYR A 63 11.94 -16.93 11.33
N SER A 64 11.60 -15.92 12.12
CA SER A 64 11.35 -16.11 13.56
C SER A 64 10.05 -16.88 13.75
N GLU A 65 9.98 -17.71 14.77
CA GLU A 65 8.73 -18.34 15.21
C GLU A 65 7.65 -17.29 15.45
N LEU A 66 6.40 -17.68 15.23
CA LEU A 66 5.26 -16.82 15.54
C LEU A 66 5.17 -16.59 17.05
N ASP A 67 4.79 -15.38 17.44
CA ASP A 67 4.53 -15.07 18.85
C ASP A 67 3.22 -15.71 19.36
N GLU A 68 2.91 -15.51 20.65
CA GLU A 68 1.71 -16.06 21.28
C GLU A 68 0.39 -15.60 20.62
N LEU A 69 0.41 -14.51 19.87
CA LEU A 69 -0.74 -14.00 19.10
C LEU A 69 -0.71 -14.45 17.62
N GLY A 70 0.24 -15.32 17.24
CA GLY A 70 0.43 -15.77 15.88
C GLY A 70 0.97 -14.69 14.93
N ARG A 71 1.70 -13.69 15.46
CA ARG A 71 2.30 -12.62 14.67
C ARG A 71 3.72 -12.99 14.26
N CYS A 72 4.11 -12.62 13.06
CA CYS A 72 5.46 -12.84 12.54
C CYS A 72 6.49 -12.02 13.32
N GLY A 73 7.66 -12.60 13.55
CA GLY A 73 8.84 -11.90 14.01
C GLY A 73 9.74 -11.41 12.87
N VAL A 74 11.04 -11.35 13.11
CA VAL A 74 12.03 -10.91 12.11
C VAL A 74 12.16 -11.97 11.02
N ALA A 75 12.15 -11.51 9.76
CA ALA A 75 12.54 -12.28 8.60
C ALA A 75 13.86 -11.74 8.05
N THR A 76 14.84 -12.59 7.79
CA THR A 76 16.15 -12.21 7.26
C THR A 76 16.59 -13.18 6.18
N ALA A 77 17.15 -12.65 5.09
CA ALA A 77 17.75 -13.45 4.04
C ALA A 77 19.04 -12.80 3.51
N ASN A 78 19.98 -13.64 3.08
CA ASN A 78 21.08 -13.25 2.20
C ASN A 78 20.74 -13.80 0.82
N ILE A 79 20.19 -12.94 -0.04
CA ILE A 79 19.51 -13.32 -1.26
C ILE A 79 20.52 -13.33 -2.42
N GLY A 80 20.80 -14.51 -2.96
CA GLY A 80 21.47 -14.70 -4.22
C GLY A 80 20.48 -15.17 -5.31
N THR A 81 20.96 -15.29 -6.54
CA THR A 81 20.14 -15.78 -7.67
C THR A 81 19.62 -17.22 -7.47
N ASP A 82 20.29 -18.00 -6.64
CA ASP A 82 19.96 -19.37 -6.31
C ASP A 82 18.71 -19.52 -5.41
N LEU A 83 18.36 -18.47 -4.64
CA LEU A 83 17.11 -18.43 -3.87
C LEU A 83 15.93 -17.93 -4.69
N MET A 84 16.16 -17.24 -5.78
CA MET A 84 15.07 -16.67 -6.57
C MET A 84 14.21 -17.75 -7.24
N PRO A 85 12.88 -17.50 -7.42
CA PRO A 85 11.99 -18.50 -7.97
C PRO A 85 12.32 -18.86 -9.41
N THR A 86 12.35 -20.16 -9.68
CA THR A 86 12.45 -20.74 -11.02
C THR A 86 11.09 -21.17 -11.56
N GLU A 87 10.07 -21.20 -10.70
CA GLU A 87 8.72 -21.64 -11.02
C GLU A 87 7.69 -20.54 -10.71
N LYS A 88 6.48 -20.73 -11.20
CA LYS A 88 5.37 -19.80 -10.91
C LYS A 88 4.90 -19.96 -9.48
N ARG A 89 4.54 -18.83 -8.89
CA ARG A 89 3.96 -18.75 -7.55
C ARG A 89 2.66 -19.53 -7.44
N ASP A 90 2.56 -20.33 -6.38
CA ASP A 90 1.34 -21.05 -6.01
C ASP A 90 0.39 -20.16 -5.16
N SER A 91 -0.82 -20.69 -4.92
CA SER A 91 -1.80 -20.01 -4.07
C SER A 91 -1.38 -20.03 -2.60
N ILE A 92 -1.48 -18.86 -1.95
CA ILE A 92 -1.26 -18.69 -0.51
C ILE A 92 -2.59 -18.53 0.27
N GLY A 93 -3.73 -18.81 -0.38
CA GLY A 93 -5.06 -18.61 0.19
C GLY A 93 -5.36 -19.40 1.46
N ALA A 94 -4.68 -20.51 1.69
CA ALA A 94 -4.82 -21.36 2.87
C ALA A 94 -4.24 -20.72 4.15
N VAL A 95 -3.19 -19.90 4.02
CA VAL A 95 -2.58 -19.23 5.16
C VAL A 95 -3.46 -18.07 5.60
N LYS A 96 -3.71 -17.98 6.91
CA LYS A 96 -4.45 -16.90 7.54
C LYS A 96 -3.58 -16.26 8.61
N PRO A 97 -2.82 -15.22 8.27
CA PRO A 97 -1.98 -14.53 9.24
C PRO A 97 -2.79 -13.95 10.40
N SER A 98 -2.16 -13.59 11.50
CA SER A 98 -2.80 -12.93 12.63
C SER A 98 -3.64 -11.73 12.17
N GLY A 99 -4.86 -11.59 12.68
CA GLY A 99 -5.79 -10.54 12.29
C GLY A 99 -6.43 -10.69 10.89
N TRP A 100 -6.25 -11.83 10.22
CA TRP A 100 -6.78 -12.01 8.85
C TRP A 100 -8.30 -11.92 8.80
N HIS A 101 -8.77 -10.99 8.00
CA HIS A 101 -10.18 -10.88 7.61
C HIS A 101 -10.31 -10.24 6.23
N THR A 102 -11.49 -10.37 5.63
CA THR A 102 -11.77 -9.84 4.30
C THR A 102 -12.68 -8.63 4.38
N VAL A 103 -12.19 -7.49 3.90
CA VAL A 103 -12.97 -6.25 3.76
C VAL A 103 -12.78 -5.71 2.35
N LYS A 104 -13.85 -5.20 1.76
CA LYS A 104 -13.84 -4.61 0.41
C LYS A 104 -14.30 -3.17 0.44
N TYR A 105 -13.62 -2.33 -0.34
CA TYR A 105 -13.98 -0.95 -0.61
C TYR A 105 -13.79 -0.65 -2.09
N ASP A 106 -14.70 0.12 -2.68
CA ASP A 106 -14.62 0.48 -4.10
C ASP A 106 -13.46 1.43 -4.40
N CYS A 107 -12.99 2.19 -3.40
CA CYS A 107 -11.84 3.09 -3.52
C CYS A 107 -10.47 2.39 -3.43
N VAL A 108 -10.42 1.10 -3.11
CA VAL A 108 -9.18 0.33 -3.02
C VAL A 108 -8.91 -0.38 -4.34
N ASP A 109 -7.69 -0.28 -4.85
CA ASP A 109 -7.26 -1.06 -6.01
C ASP A 109 -7.44 -2.56 -5.76
N GLY A 110 -8.08 -3.28 -6.69
CA GLY A 110 -8.47 -4.67 -6.52
C GLY A 110 -9.58 -4.88 -5.47
N LYS A 111 -10.11 -3.82 -4.87
CA LYS A 111 -11.21 -3.78 -3.89
C LYS A 111 -10.90 -4.36 -2.51
N TYR A 112 -9.96 -5.28 -2.35
CA TYR A 112 -9.62 -5.90 -1.07
C TYR A 112 -8.68 -5.01 -0.27
N LEU A 113 -9.15 -4.52 0.89
CA LEU A 113 -8.34 -3.67 1.76
C LEU A 113 -7.10 -4.41 2.28
N TYR A 114 -7.26 -5.67 2.69
CA TYR A 114 -6.19 -6.48 3.26
C TYR A 114 -5.65 -7.52 2.28
N ASN A 115 -4.34 -7.66 2.30
CA ASN A 115 -3.56 -8.65 1.55
C ASN A 115 -2.79 -9.55 2.53
N ARG A 116 -2.45 -10.73 2.09
CA ARG A 116 -1.37 -11.52 2.68
C ARG A 116 -0.06 -10.97 2.14
N CYS A 117 0.62 -10.16 2.94
CA CYS A 117 1.88 -9.56 2.56
C CYS A 117 3.02 -10.47 3.00
N HIS A 118 3.91 -10.82 2.09
CA HIS A 118 5.17 -11.46 2.46
C HIS A 118 6.07 -10.43 3.15
N LEU A 119 6.79 -10.83 4.19
CA LEU A 119 7.89 -10.03 4.74
C LEU A 119 9.07 -10.03 3.76
N ILE A 120 9.44 -11.19 3.27
CA ILE A 120 10.38 -11.36 2.14
C ILE A 120 9.57 -11.85 0.96
N GLY A 121 9.50 -11.04 -0.11
CA GLY A 121 8.67 -11.32 -1.28
C GLY A 121 9.02 -12.62 -1.99
N PHE A 122 8.02 -13.33 -2.51
CA PHE A 122 8.22 -14.57 -3.28
C PHE A 122 9.26 -14.41 -4.39
N GLN A 123 9.32 -13.28 -5.03
CA GLN A 123 10.28 -13.00 -6.10
C GLN A 123 11.75 -13.03 -5.65
N LEU A 124 12.00 -12.97 -4.33
CA LEU A 124 13.34 -12.90 -3.75
C LEU A 124 13.87 -14.26 -3.30
N THR A 125 13.02 -15.09 -2.67
CA THR A 125 13.46 -16.37 -2.07
C THR A 125 12.59 -17.55 -2.45
N ALA A 126 11.65 -17.42 -3.36
CA ALA A 126 10.69 -18.46 -3.72
C ALA A 126 9.82 -18.99 -2.56
N GLU A 127 9.97 -18.44 -1.34
CA GLU A 127 9.17 -18.83 -0.18
C GLU A 127 7.72 -18.39 -0.36
N ASN A 128 6.79 -19.35 -0.37
CA ASN A 128 5.42 -19.06 -0.80
C ASN A 128 4.41 -19.01 0.33
N ALA A 129 4.07 -20.12 0.92
CA ALA A 129 2.94 -20.27 1.85
C ALA A 129 3.39 -20.44 3.31
N ASN A 130 4.49 -19.82 3.70
CA ASN A 130 5.05 -19.87 5.03
C ASN A 130 4.28 -18.93 5.97
N PRO A 131 3.63 -19.43 7.05
CA PRO A 131 2.96 -18.58 8.02
C PRO A 131 3.88 -17.57 8.72
N GLU A 132 5.18 -17.90 8.89
CA GLU A 132 6.18 -17.04 9.52
C GLU A 132 6.66 -15.90 8.61
N ASN A 133 6.32 -15.98 7.31
CA ASN A 133 6.64 -14.96 6.30
C ASN A 133 5.41 -14.14 5.84
N LEU A 134 4.23 -14.38 6.40
CA LEU A 134 2.99 -13.76 5.92
C LEU A 134 2.30 -12.95 7.02
N ILE A 135 2.06 -11.67 6.75
CA ILE A 135 1.30 -10.78 7.62
C ILE A 135 -0.01 -10.33 6.96
N THR A 136 -0.98 -9.93 7.78
CA THR A 136 -2.14 -9.18 7.32
C THR A 136 -1.74 -7.72 7.17
N GLY A 137 -1.57 -7.26 5.94
CA GLY A 137 -1.25 -5.87 5.64
C GLY A 137 -2.30 -5.23 4.74
N THR A 138 -2.34 -3.91 4.68
CA THR A 138 -3.20 -3.23 3.71
C THR A 138 -2.68 -3.42 2.28
N ARG A 139 -3.57 -3.28 1.30
CA ARG A 139 -3.18 -3.23 -0.11
C ARG A 139 -2.12 -2.16 -0.37
N TYR A 140 -2.29 -0.99 0.27
CA TYR A 140 -1.35 0.12 0.16
C TYR A 140 0.04 -0.24 0.70
N LEU A 141 0.13 -0.80 1.92
CA LEU A 141 1.40 -1.29 2.46
C LEU A 141 2.08 -2.28 1.51
N ASN A 142 1.32 -3.24 1.01
CA ASN A 142 1.87 -4.30 0.14
C ASN A 142 2.43 -3.75 -1.18
N VAL A 143 1.72 -2.81 -1.81
CA VAL A 143 2.01 -2.37 -3.18
C VAL A 143 2.88 -1.12 -3.21
N GLU A 144 2.64 -0.18 -2.30
CA GLU A 144 3.35 1.10 -2.27
C GLU A 144 4.48 1.10 -1.23
N GLY A 145 4.30 0.37 -0.12
CA GLY A 145 5.30 0.32 0.95
C GLY A 145 6.36 -0.76 0.78
N MET A 146 6.01 -1.95 0.30
CA MET A 146 6.92 -3.10 0.27
C MET A 146 7.42 -3.44 -1.14
N LEU A 147 6.52 -3.60 -2.11
CA LEU A 147 6.85 -4.04 -3.46
C LEU A 147 7.94 -3.22 -4.18
N PRO A 148 8.03 -1.87 -4.05
CA PRO A 148 9.09 -1.12 -4.69
C PRO A 148 10.50 -1.54 -4.23
N PHE A 149 10.67 -1.82 -2.92
CA PHE A 149 11.95 -2.28 -2.37
C PHE A 149 12.26 -3.71 -2.79
N GLU A 150 11.28 -4.59 -2.81
CA GLU A 150 11.43 -5.96 -3.32
C GLU A 150 11.87 -5.96 -4.78
N ASN A 151 11.26 -5.12 -5.62
CA ASN A 151 11.63 -4.98 -7.02
C ASN A 151 13.07 -4.47 -7.17
N MET A 152 13.45 -3.45 -6.41
CA MET A 152 14.82 -2.90 -6.42
C MET A 152 15.85 -3.97 -6.08
N VAL A 153 15.60 -4.79 -5.06
CA VAL A 153 16.47 -5.91 -4.66
C VAL A 153 16.54 -6.97 -5.77
N ALA A 154 15.38 -7.36 -6.30
CA ALA A 154 15.31 -8.37 -7.35
C ALA A 154 16.06 -7.94 -8.62
N ASP A 155 15.91 -6.69 -9.03
CA ASP A 155 16.57 -6.13 -10.21
C ASP A 155 18.09 -6.04 -10.00
N TYR A 156 18.54 -5.56 -8.83
CA TYR A 156 19.96 -5.52 -8.49
C TYR A 156 20.61 -6.91 -8.57
N ILE A 157 19.98 -7.93 -7.99
CA ILE A 157 20.52 -9.30 -8.01
C ILE A 157 20.59 -9.83 -9.45
N LYS A 158 19.55 -9.63 -10.26
CA LYS A 158 19.53 -10.08 -11.66
C LYS A 158 20.56 -9.37 -12.52
N GLU A 159 20.80 -8.08 -12.30
CA GLU A 159 21.73 -7.29 -13.09
C GLU A 159 23.21 -7.56 -12.71
N THR A 160 23.46 -7.79 -11.41
CA THR A 160 24.83 -7.86 -10.90
C THR A 160 25.31 -9.26 -10.55
N ASN A 161 24.38 -10.20 -10.33
CA ASN A 161 24.62 -11.51 -9.74
C ASN A 161 25.30 -11.44 -8.35
N ASN A 162 25.16 -10.30 -7.66
CA ASN A 162 25.60 -10.11 -6.29
C ASN A 162 24.49 -10.51 -5.30
N HIS A 163 24.89 -10.74 -4.05
CA HIS A 163 23.97 -10.99 -2.95
C HIS A 163 23.46 -9.70 -2.32
N VAL A 164 22.27 -9.77 -1.72
CA VAL A 164 21.67 -8.70 -0.92
C VAL A 164 21.23 -9.24 0.44
N LEU A 165 21.77 -8.66 1.51
CA LEU A 165 21.22 -8.86 2.85
C LEU A 165 19.92 -8.08 2.99
N TYR A 166 18.84 -8.78 3.28
CA TYR A 166 17.51 -8.24 3.40
C TYR A 166 16.88 -8.64 4.73
N ARG A 167 16.46 -7.65 5.52
CA ARG A 167 15.82 -7.90 6.83
C ARG A 167 14.55 -7.09 6.94
N VAL A 168 13.48 -7.75 7.33
CA VAL A 168 12.20 -7.12 7.67
C VAL A 168 11.86 -7.42 9.12
N THR A 169 11.61 -6.36 9.88
CA THR A 169 11.25 -6.45 11.30
C THR A 169 9.87 -5.83 11.49
N PRO A 170 8.81 -6.64 11.62
CA PRO A 170 7.51 -6.11 11.99
C PRO A 170 7.55 -5.50 13.39
N VAL A 171 6.97 -4.31 13.54
CA VAL A 171 6.81 -3.64 14.84
C VAL A 171 5.32 -3.55 15.14
N TYR A 172 4.91 -4.06 16.28
CA TYR A 172 3.52 -4.09 16.71
C TYR A 172 3.33 -3.18 17.92
N GLU A 173 2.22 -2.44 17.92
CA GLU A 173 1.78 -1.63 19.05
C GLU A 173 0.53 -2.29 19.66
N GLY A 174 0.55 -2.60 20.95
CA GLY A 174 -0.53 -3.27 21.71
C GLY A 174 -0.35 -4.76 21.90
#